data_c9e8ec88b23dd997569db01356be6eaf
#
_entry.id   c9e8ec88b23dd997569db01356be6eaf
#
_cell.length_a   1.000
_cell.length_b   1.000
_cell.length_c   1.000
_cell.angle_alpha   90.00
_cell.angle_beta   90.00
_cell.angle_gamma   90.00
#
_symmetry.space_group_name_H-M   'P 1'
#
loop_
_entity.id
_entity.type
_entity.pdbx_description
1 polymer ?
#
loop_
_entity_poly.entity_id
_entity_poly.type
_entity_poly.pdbx_seq_one_letter_code
_entity_poly.pdbx_strand_id
1 'polypeptide(L)'
;MLSVLLCSPASFAAPYSFHPTHFEDYGVCPLQCCRYREWTVNKNTPIKADRSDKSSIIFTAKKNDKVKGLTGVVITAEAGQARLLKPLLLNGERVKKGELVHLLTPLGKNSYKVWYRGKRVKDFSDMSNLEVINPPKSIWWVKVKNEKGQTGWSNQPEYFDDKAVCP
;
A
#
# COMPACT_ATOMS: atom_id res chain seq x y z
N MET A 1 -28.07 -9.42 -59.67
CA MET A 1 -27.84 -10.02 -58.34
C MET A 1 -26.69 -9.24 -57.71
N LEU A 2 -27.00 -8.34 -56.78
CA LEU A 2 -25.96 -7.53 -56.06
C LEU A 2 -25.69 -8.22 -54.72
N SER A 3 -24.47 -8.74 -54.54
CA SER A 3 -24.00 -9.29 -53.25
C SER A 3 -23.53 -8.16 -52.35
N VAL A 4 -24.23 -7.92 -51.27
CA VAL A 4 -23.82 -6.96 -50.22
C VAL A 4 -22.91 -7.70 -49.24
N LEU A 5 -21.61 -7.35 -49.24
CA LEU A 5 -20.66 -7.77 -48.22
C LEU A 5 -20.93 -6.99 -46.93
N LEU A 6 -21.47 -7.67 -45.94
CA LEU A 6 -21.55 -7.16 -44.55
C LEU A 6 -20.18 -7.21 -43.89
N CYS A 7 -19.55 -6.08 -43.74
CA CYS A 7 -18.32 -5.90 -42.96
C CYS A 7 -18.70 -5.82 -41.47
N SER A 8 -18.44 -6.89 -40.69
CA SER A 8 -18.65 -6.90 -39.25
C SER A 8 -17.55 -6.04 -38.58
N PRO A 9 -17.90 -5.10 -37.72
CA PRO A 9 -16.89 -4.36 -36.95
C PRO A 9 -16.24 -5.30 -35.95
N ALA A 10 -14.91 -5.43 -36.01
CA ALA A 10 -14.14 -6.11 -35.00
C ALA A 10 -14.22 -5.28 -33.70
N SER A 11 -14.94 -5.80 -32.71
CA SER A 11 -14.92 -5.24 -31.35
C SER A 11 -13.53 -5.40 -30.77
N PHE A 12 -12.75 -4.35 -30.77
CA PHE A 12 -11.55 -4.26 -29.96
C PHE A 12 -11.98 -4.15 -28.50
N ALA A 13 -12.01 -5.27 -27.79
CA ALA A 13 -12.09 -5.26 -26.33
C ALA A 13 -10.86 -4.51 -25.81
N ALA A 14 -11.08 -3.34 -25.21
CA ALA A 14 -10.02 -2.62 -24.53
C ALA A 14 -9.41 -3.54 -23.47
N PRO A 15 -8.08 -3.60 -23.35
CA PRO A 15 -7.44 -4.45 -22.34
C PRO A 15 -7.92 -3.98 -20.97
N TYR A 16 -8.65 -4.85 -20.28
CA TYR A 16 -9.07 -4.61 -18.90
C TYR A 16 -7.82 -4.46 -18.02
N SER A 17 -7.40 -3.24 -17.78
CA SER A 17 -6.43 -2.94 -16.74
C SER A 17 -7.14 -3.02 -15.37
N PHE A 18 -7.50 -4.24 -14.96
CA PHE A 18 -8.09 -4.45 -13.65
C PHE A 18 -7.03 -4.19 -12.59
N HIS A 19 -7.15 -3.07 -11.91
CA HIS A 19 -6.39 -2.77 -10.70
C HIS A 19 -7.33 -2.80 -9.49
N PRO A 20 -6.87 -3.18 -8.30
CA PRO A 20 -7.72 -3.18 -7.13
C PRO A 20 -8.10 -1.74 -6.78
N THR A 21 -9.39 -1.50 -6.63
CA THR A 21 -9.92 -0.21 -6.14
C THR A 21 -9.76 -0.05 -4.62
N HIS A 22 -9.45 -1.14 -3.94
CA HIS A 22 -9.19 -1.19 -2.51
C HIS A 22 -8.28 -2.39 -2.24
N PHE A 23 -7.09 -2.14 -1.71
CA PHE A 23 -6.12 -3.19 -1.41
C PHE A 23 -5.67 -3.06 0.04
N GLU A 24 -5.86 -4.11 0.82
CA GLU A 24 -5.39 -4.18 2.21
C GLU A 24 -4.16 -5.08 2.33
N ASP A 25 -3.12 -4.56 2.95
CA ASP A 25 -1.86 -5.25 3.16
C ASP A 25 -1.59 -5.38 4.66
N TYR A 26 -1.74 -6.60 5.16
CA TYR A 26 -1.67 -6.92 6.58
C TYR A 26 -0.24 -7.21 7.04
N GLY A 27 0.09 -6.80 8.26
CA GLY A 27 1.39 -7.05 8.89
C GLY A 27 2.52 -6.17 8.36
N VAL A 28 2.22 -5.26 7.44
CA VAL A 28 3.22 -4.40 6.79
C VAL A 28 3.63 -3.24 7.70
N CYS A 29 4.93 -2.94 7.67
CA CYS A 29 5.53 -1.78 8.30
C CYS A 29 6.17 -0.94 7.17
N PRO A 30 5.48 0.08 6.64
CA PRO A 30 5.80 0.70 5.35
C PRO A 30 6.92 1.75 5.42
N LEU A 31 7.83 1.61 6.36
CA LEU A 31 9.02 2.44 6.50
C LEU A 31 10.26 1.56 6.38
N GLN A 32 11.36 2.14 5.93
CA GLN A 32 12.64 1.44 5.92
C GLN A 32 13.03 1.06 7.35
N CYS A 33 13.52 -0.17 7.55
CA CYS A 33 13.92 -0.73 8.85
C CYS A 33 12.83 -0.69 9.93
N CYS A 34 11.57 -0.59 9.53
CA CYS A 34 10.44 -0.52 10.45
C CYS A 34 10.21 -1.84 11.17
N ARG A 35 9.95 -1.76 12.49
CA ARG A 35 9.63 -2.92 13.33
C ARG A 35 8.51 -2.60 14.30
N TYR A 36 7.62 -3.56 14.50
CA TYR A 36 6.64 -3.56 15.57
C TYR A 36 7.31 -3.97 16.88
N ARG A 37 7.53 -2.98 17.74
CA ARG A 37 8.20 -3.12 19.03
C ARG A 37 7.68 -2.05 20.00
N GLU A 38 8.40 -1.72 21.05
CA GLU A 38 8.11 -0.56 21.87
C GLU A 38 8.35 0.72 21.08
N TRP A 39 7.36 1.60 21.10
CA TRP A 39 7.35 2.91 20.47
C TRP A 39 7.09 3.99 21.52
N THR A 40 7.59 5.19 21.30
CA THR A 40 7.33 6.37 22.13
C THR A 40 6.26 7.23 21.46
N VAL A 41 5.24 7.63 22.21
CA VAL A 41 4.21 8.54 21.73
C VAL A 41 4.75 9.97 21.75
N ASN A 42 4.78 10.65 20.60
CA ASN A 42 5.28 12.03 20.51
C ASN A 42 4.17 13.08 20.53
N LYS A 43 2.92 12.67 20.33
CA LYS A 43 1.73 13.52 20.37
C LYS A 43 0.53 12.73 20.85
N ASN A 44 -0.32 13.36 21.70
CA ASN A 44 -1.55 12.72 22.14
C ASN A 44 -2.37 12.23 20.96
N THR A 45 -2.76 10.94 20.99
CA THR A 45 -3.53 10.33 19.91
C THR A 45 -4.61 9.39 20.47
N PRO A 46 -5.84 9.46 19.94
CA PRO A 46 -6.88 8.52 20.29
C PRO A 46 -6.57 7.15 19.68
N ILE A 47 -6.72 6.12 20.50
CA ILE A 47 -6.60 4.72 20.08
C ILE A 47 -8.00 4.12 20.02
N LYS A 48 -8.39 3.70 18.82
CA LYS A 48 -9.75 3.32 18.46
C LYS A 48 -9.94 1.81 18.53
N ALA A 49 -11.17 1.38 18.74
CA ALA A 49 -11.51 -0.04 18.81
C ALA A 49 -11.31 -0.73 17.45
N ASP A 50 -11.53 -0.01 16.35
CA ASP A 50 -11.46 -0.53 15.00
C ASP A 50 -10.81 0.47 14.04
N ARG A 51 -10.48 0.02 12.83
CA ARG A 51 -9.88 0.81 11.73
C ARG A 51 -10.94 1.69 11.05
N SER A 52 -11.54 2.59 11.81
CA SER A 52 -12.54 3.54 11.34
C SER A 52 -12.47 4.83 12.14
N ASP A 53 -12.63 5.95 11.43
CA ASP A 53 -12.66 7.27 12.09
C ASP A 53 -13.88 7.44 12.99
N LYS A 54 -14.91 6.66 12.76
CA LYS A 54 -16.16 6.66 13.55
C LYS A 54 -16.13 5.67 14.72
N SER A 55 -15.07 4.84 14.82
CA SER A 55 -14.96 3.84 15.89
C SER A 55 -14.73 4.48 17.25
N SER A 56 -15.24 3.84 18.30
CA SER A 56 -15.09 4.29 19.68
C SER A 56 -13.61 4.33 20.10
N ILE A 57 -13.27 5.26 20.97
CA ILE A 57 -11.92 5.40 21.55
C ILE A 57 -11.81 4.42 22.73
N ILE A 58 -10.81 3.54 22.69
CA ILE A 58 -10.49 2.61 23.79
C ILE A 58 -9.68 3.32 24.87
N PHE A 59 -8.66 4.10 24.43
CA PHE A 59 -7.85 4.95 25.31
C PHE A 59 -7.21 6.06 24.47
N THR A 60 -6.68 7.07 25.15
CA THR A 60 -5.82 8.09 24.54
C THR A 60 -4.39 7.83 24.96
N ALA A 61 -3.51 7.55 24.00
CA ALA A 61 -2.07 7.51 24.24
C ALA A 61 -1.57 8.96 24.38
N LYS A 62 -0.92 9.25 25.50
CA LYS A 62 -0.42 10.60 25.80
C LYS A 62 1.03 10.75 25.34
N LYS A 63 1.43 11.97 25.06
CA LYS A 63 2.84 12.27 24.76
C LYS A 63 3.76 11.71 25.86
N ASN A 64 4.85 11.07 25.44
CA ASN A 64 5.85 10.36 26.21
C ASN A 64 5.41 8.99 26.77
N ASP A 65 4.16 8.56 26.56
CA ASP A 65 3.77 7.19 26.87
C ASP A 65 4.58 6.19 26.03
N LYS A 66 4.83 5.01 26.61
CA LYS A 66 5.34 3.85 25.89
C LYS A 66 4.20 2.96 25.49
N VAL A 67 4.19 2.55 24.22
CA VAL A 67 3.23 1.60 23.67
C VAL A 67 3.95 0.52 22.89
N LYS A 68 3.40 -0.68 22.87
CA LYS A 68 3.93 -1.76 22.05
C LYS A 68 3.19 -1.76 20.71
N GLY A 69 3.89 -1.48 19.61
CA GLY A 69 3.41 -1.76 18.27
C GLY A 69 3.23 -3.26 18.07
N LEU A 70 2.04 -3.70 17.68
CA LEU A 70 1.71 -5.11 17.51
C LEU A 70 1.71 -5.53 16.05
N THR A 71 1.07 -4.76 15.19
CA THR A 71 0.92 -5.00 13.77
C THR A 71 0.37 -3.74 13.08
N GLY A 72 0.24 -3.78 11.77
CA GLY A 72 -0.42 -2.74 11.00
C GLY A 72 -1.08 -3.27 9.75
N VAL A 73 -1.88 -2.41 9.15
CA VAL A 73 -2.52 -2.65 7.86
C VAL A 73 -2.35 -1.39 7.02
N VAL A 74 -1.81 -1.54 5.82
CA VAL A 74 -1.81 -0.45 4.84
C VAL A 74 -2.99 -0.67 3.91
N ILE A 75 -3.88 0.31 3.86
CA ILE A 75 -5.04 0.33 2.98
C ILE A 75 -4.72 1.26 1.82
N THR A 76 -4.55 0.71 0.63
CA THR A 76 -4.42 1.49 -0.61
C THR A 76 -5.80 1.71 -1.19
N ALA A 77 -6.33 2.92 -1.02
CA ALA A 77 -7.66 3.31 -1.52
C ALA A 77 -7.64 3.57 -3.03
N GLU A 78 -6.54 4.15 -3.52
CA GLU A 78 -6.32 4.37 -4.96
C GLU A 78 -4.91 3.89 -5.31
N ALA A 79 -4.83 2.98 -6.27
CA ALA A 79 -3.54 2.51 -6.79
C ALA A 79 -2.81 3.65 -7.50
N GLY A 80 -1.51 3.76 -7.27
CA GLY A 80 -0.64 4.63 -8.05
C GLY A 80 -0.36 4.06 -9.43
N GLN A 81 0.37 4.80 -10.24
CA GLN A 81 0.82 4.39 -11.57
C GLN A 81 2.30 4.66 -11.76
N ALA A 82 2.96 3.75 -12.43
CA ALA A 82 4.33 3.93 -12.89
C ALA A 82 4.49 3.36 -14.30
N ARG A 83 5.48 3.88 -15.03
CA ARG A 83 5.87 3.43 -16.36
C ARG A 83 7.19 2.68 -16.30
N LEU A 84 7.30 1.57 -17.01
CA LEU A 84 8.56 0.86 -17.15
C LEU A 84 9.54 1.62 -18.05
N LEU A 85 10.74 1.85 -17.56
CA LEU A 85 11.83 2.50 -18.32
C LEU A 85 12.57 1.51 -19.23
N LYS A 86 12.58 0.21 -18.87
CA LYS A 86 13.22 -0.87 -19.62
C LYS A 86 12.29 -2.09 -19.63
N PRO A 87 12.36 -2.96 -20.65
CA PRO A 87 11.60 -4.20 -20.64
C PRO A 87 12.10 -5.14 -19.54
N LEU A 88 11.15 -5.88 -18.92
CA LEU A 88 11.47 -6.90 -17.92
C LEU A 88 10.42 -8.00 -17.87
N LEU A 89 10.64 -9.02 -17.05
CA LEU A 89 9.67 -10.08 -16.77
C LEU A 89 8.88 -9.74 -15.49
N LEU A 90 7.55 -9.69 -15.61
CA LEU A 90 6.65 -9.57 -14.47
C LEU A 90 5.77 -10.82 -14.42
N ASN A 91 5.81 -11.56 -13.32
CA ASN A 91 5.05 -12.81 -13.18
C ASN A 91 5.24 -13.81 -14.36
N GLY A 92 6.44 -13.83 -14.96
CA GLY A 92 6.75 -14.69 -16.11
C GLY A 92 6.34 -14.12 -17.47
N GLU A 93 5.69 -12.97 -17.53
CA GLU A 93 5.32 -12.29 -18.77
C GLU A 93 6.37 -11.23 -19.14
N ARG A 94 6.75 -11.19 -20.42
CA ARG A 94 7.63 -10.13 -20.93
C ARG A 94 6.85 -8.84 -21.11
N VAL A 95 7.20 -7.83 -20.34
CA VAL A 95 6.60 -6.49 -20.35
C VAL A 95 7.56 -5.54 -21.07
N LYS A 96 7.01 -4.72 -21.96
CA LYS A 96 7.81 -3.79 -22.79
C LYS A 96 8.08 -2.49 -22.04
N LYS A 97 9.14 -1.78 -22.48
CA LYS A 97 9.35 -0.38 -22.10
C LYS A 97 8.11 0.44 -22.42
N GLY A 98 7.73 1.35 -21.52
CA GLY A 98 6.58 2.25 -21.67
C GLY A 98 5.26 1.68 -21.16
N GLU A 99 5.18 0.37 -20.89
CA GLU A 99 3.97 -0.21 -20.30
C GLU A 99 3.75 0.28 -18.87
N LEU A 100 2.48 0.40 -18.49
CA LEU A 100 2.07 0.88 -17.18
C LEU A 100 1.90 -0.29 -16.21
N VAL A 101 2.35 -0.06 -14.99
CA VAL A 101 2.08 -0.90 -13.82
C VAL A 101 1.38 -0.08 -12.75
N HIS A 102 0.66 -0.73 -11.85
CA HIS A 102 0.03 -0.06 -10.72
C HIS A 102 0.87 -0.24 -9.45
N LEU A 103 0.94 0.83 -8.67
CA LEU A 103 1.64 0.87 -7.38
C LEU A 103 0.63 0.69 -6.26
N LEU A 104 0.92 -0.21 -5.33
CA LEU A 104 0.11 -0.49 -4.16
C LEU A 104 0.82 0.02 -2.89
N THR A 105 0.97 -0.84 -1.89
CA THR A 105 1.59 -0.52 -0.61
C THR A 105 2.97 0.11 -0.77
N PRO A 106 3.20 1.32 -0.23
CA PRO A 106 4.56 1.85 -0.10
C PRO A 106 5.38 1.01 0.90
N LEU A 107 6.65 0.81 0.60
CA LEU A 107 7.58 0.03 1.42
C LEU A 107 8.78 0.86 1.94
N GLY A 108 8.71 2.18 1.79
CA GLY A 108 9.79 3.12 2.08
C GLY A 108 10.77 3.30 0.90
N LYS A 109 11.56 4.38 0.93
CA LYS A 109 12.56 4.73 -0.11
C LYS A 109 12.06 4.58 -1.55
N ASN A 110 10.89 5.14 -1.88
CA ASN A 110 10.27 5.04 -3.20
C ASN A 110 10.04 3.60 -3.68
N SER A 111 9.93 2.66 -2.74
CA SER A 111 9.68 1.27 -2.99
C SER A 111 8.19 0.96 -2.82
N TYR A 112 7.64 0.10 -3.68
CA TYR A 112 6.20 -0.19 -3.70
C TYR A 112 5.96 -1.66 -4.01
N LYS A 113 4.85 -2.21 -3.52
CA LYS A 113 4.28 -3.42 -4.10
C LYS A 113 3.67 -3.08 -5.45
N VAL A 114 3.95 -3.91 -6.45
CA VAL A 114 3.53 -3.68 -7.84
C VAL A 114 2.40 -4.64 -8.22
N TRP A 115 1.46 -4.13 -8.99
CA TRP A 115 0.35 -4.86 -9.57
C TRP A 115 0.37 -4.73 -11.09
N TYR A 116 0.26 -5.86 -11.78
CA TYR A 116 0.27 -5.92 -13.23
C TYR A 116 -0.71 -6.96 -13.74
N ARG A 117 -1.57 -6.58 -14.68
CA ARG A 117 -2.57 -7.44 -15.35
C ARG A 117 -3.34 -8.35 -14.40
N GLY A 118 -3.99 -7.79 -13.40
CA GLY A 118 -4.85 -8.54 -12.48
C GLY A 118 -4.10 -9.31 -11.37
N LYS A 119 -2.78 -9.19 -11.27
CA LYS A 119 -1.97 -9.94 -10.28
C LYS A 119 -0.94 -9.07 -9.59
N ARG A 120 -0.68 -9.36 -8.32
CA ARG A 120 0.47 -8.79 -7.61
C ARG A 120 1.76 -9.36 -8.21
N VAL A 121 2.72 -8.50 -8.50
CA VAL A 121 4.05 -8.91 -8.89
C VAL A 121 4.81 -9.35 -7.64
N LYS A 122 5.33 -10.60 -7.66
CA LYS A 122 6.19 -11.11 -6.59
C LYS A 122 7.60 -10.55 -6.76
N ASP A 123 8.23 -10.25 -5.64
CA ASP A 123 9.67 -9.93 -5.56
C ASP A 123 10.15 -8.83 -6.52
N PHE A 124 9.29 -7.83 -6.77
CA PHE A 124 9.68 -6.68 -7.56
C PHE A 124 10.67 -5.80 -6.75
N SER A 125 11.91 -5.77 -7.18
CA SER A 125 13.02 -5.06 -6.51
C SER A 125 13.65 -3.95 -7.35
N ASP A 126 13.48 -3.97 -8.67
CA ASP A 126 14.09 -2.98 -9.58
C ASP A 126 13.26 -1.69 -9.66
N MET A 127 13.20 -0.96 -8.55
CA MET A 127 12.49 0.32 -8.49
C MET A 127 13.11 1.38 -9.39
N SER A 128 14.39 1.27 -9.75
CA SER A 128 15.07 2.18 -10.68
C SER A 128 14.53 2.07 -12.10
N ASN A 129 13.84 0.98 -12.40
CA ASN A 129 13.18 0.75 -13.69
C ASN A 129 11.75 1.34 -13.76
N LEU A 130 11.32 2.05 -12.72
CA LEU A 130 10.01 2.69 -12.66
C LEU A 130 10.12 4.22 -12.70
N GLU A 131 9.40 4.81 -13.63
CA GLU A 131 9.06 6.23 -13.60
C GLU A 131 7.69 6.36 -12.92
N VAL A 132 7.65 6.84 -11.68
CA VAL A 132 6.40 7.04 -10.94
C VAL A 132 5.64 8.22 -11.54
N ILE A 133 4.44 7.96 -12.07
CA ILE A 133 3.55 8.99 -12.63
C ILE A 133 2.74 9.63 -11.50
N ASN A 134 2.13 8.80 -10.67
CA ASN A 134 1.46 9.22 -9.45
C ASN A 134 1.62 8.13 -8.36
N PRO A 135 1.90 8.53 -7.11
CA PRO A 135 1.99 7.60 -5.99
C PRO A 135 0.61 7.05 -5.62
N PRO A 136 0.53 5.89 -4.94
CA PRO A 136 -0.72 5.38 -4.40
C PRO A 136 -1.24 6.27 -3.27
N LYS A 137 -2.58 6.37 -3.14
CA LYS A 137 -3.21 6.96 -1.96
C LYS A 137 -3.48 5.84 -0.96
N SER A 138 -2.76 5.86 0.14
CA SER A 138 -2.84 4.82 1.16
C SER A 138 -2.86 5.39 2.57
N ILE A 139 -3.47 4.64 3.48
CA ILE A 139 -3.53 4.94 4.91
C ILE A 139 -2.90 3.76 5.63
N TRP A 140 -1.98 4.05 6.54
CA TRP A 140 -1.41 3.04 7.41
C TRP A 140 -2.08 3.09 8.78
N TRP A 141 -2.80 2.03 9.12
CA TRP A 141 -3.34 1.78 10.45
C TRP A 141 -2.36 0.95 11.25
N VAL A 142 -2.04 1.40 12.46
CA VAL A 142 -1.17 0.67 13.39
C VAL A 142 -1.99 0.19 14.60
N LYS A 143 -1.78 -1.05 15.01
CA LYS A 143 -2.34 -1.61 16.23
C LYS A 143 -1.31 -1.51 17.33
N VAL A 144 -1.69 -0.89 18.43
CA VAL A 144 -0.81 -0.68 19.59
C VAL A 144 -1.43 -1.23 20.87
N LYS A 145 -0.58 -1.53 21.85
CA LYS A 145 -0.95 -1.97 23.19
C LYS A 145 -0.28 -1.06 24.22
N ASN A 146 -1.06 -0.53 25.18
CA ASN A 146 -0.53 0.23 26.29
C ASN A 146 -0.05 -0.67 27.46
N GLU A 147 0.55 -0.09 28.49
CA GLU A 147 1.04 -0.80 29.69
C GLU A 147 -0.08 -1.50 30.47
N LYS A 148 -1.31 -0.99 30.40
CA LYS A 148 -2.49 -1.60 31.03
C LYS A 148 -3.05 -2.80 30.23
N GLY A 149 -2.43 -3.15 29.13
CA GLY A 149 -2.87 -4.26 28.27
C GLY A 149 -4.00 -3.93 27.30
N GLN A 150 -4.52 -2.69 27.27
CA GLN A 150 -5.54 -2.28 26.32
C GLN A 150 -4.93 -2.18 24.92
N THR A 151 -5.66 -2.64 23.90
CA THR A 151 -5.22 -2.62 22.50
C THR A 151 -6.20 -1.85 21.62
N GLY A 152 -5.70 -1.24 20.58
CA GLY A 152 -6.52 -0.57 19.59
C GLY A 152 -5.74 -0.05 18.42
N TRP A 153 -6.39 0.70 17.55
CA TRP A 153 -5.88 1.15 16.27
C TRP A 153 -5.71 2.66 16.19
N SER A 154 -4.70 3.12 15.47
CA SER A 154 -4.50 4.51 15.10
C SER A 154 -4.14 4.61 13.61
N ASN A 155 -4.68 5.61 12.92
CA ASN A 155 -4.29 6.01 11.57
C ASN A 155 -3.33 7.22 11.58
N GLN A 156 -2.71 7.49 12.72
CA GLN A 156 -1.73 8.55 12.93
C GLN A 156 -0.36 7.95 13.30
N PRO A 157 0.23 7.12 12.41
CA PRO A 157 1.49 6.45 12.70
C PRO A 157 2.65 7.43 12.94
N GLU A 158 2.57 8.66 12.44
CA GLU A 158 3.53 9.74 12.66
C GLU A 158 3.60 10.21 14.11
N TYR A 159 2.60 9.88 14.94
CA TYR A 159 2.58 10.23 16.37
C TYR A 159 3.32 9.21 17.26
N PHE A 160 3.98 8.25 16.63
CA PHE A 160 4.82 7.27 17.31
C PHE A 160 6.25 7.36 16.79
N ASP A 161 7.23 7.51 17.68
CA ASP A 161 8.65 7.46 17.39
C ASP A 161 9.21 6.04 17.56
N ASP A 162 10.48 5.84 17.26
CA ASP A 162 11.20 4.57 17.42
C ASP A 162 10.69 3.41 16.54
N LYS A 163 9.89 3.70 15.49
CA LYS A 163 9.39 2.69 14.56
C LYS A 163 10.50 2.12 13.67
N ALA A 164 11.41 2.96 13.21
CA ALA A 164 12.49 2.58 12.30
C ALA A 164 13.80 2.42 13.06
N VAL A 165 14.46 1.29 12.88
CA VAL A 165 15.77 0.99 13.48
C VAL A 165 16.65 0.42 12.40
N CYS A 166 17.29 1.31 11.68
CA CYS A 166 18.36 0.93 10.76
C CYS A 166 19.65 0.68 11.54
N PRO A 167 20.41 -0.38 11.20
CA PRO A 167 21.73 -0.60 11.73
C PRO A 167 22.71 0.47 11.23
#